data_037859bee8ede982d54075f23393e947
#
_entry.id   037859bee8ede982d54075f23393e947
#
_cell.length_a   1.000
_cell.length_b   1.000
_cell.length_c   1.000
_cell.angle_alpha   90.00
_cell.angle_beta   90.00
_cell.angle_gamma   90.00
#
_symmetry.space_group_name_H-M   'P 1'
#
loop_
_entity.id
_entity.type
_entity.pdbx_description
1 polymer ?
#
loop_
_entity_poly.entity_id
_entity_poly.type
_entity_poly.pdbx_seq_one_letter_code
_entity_poly.pdbx_strand_id
1 'polypeptide(L)'
;MKFARHILYFMLFALSIVLAYNFWPEKELSSGFKIDYLLVEKSKKTMKAYSSGQLIKTYQVSIGKNPKGHKVFEGDNKTPEGIYFINDRNPKSGYHKNLGVSYPNETDKATAKKIGKSAGGDIKIHGLPNGIFGLINKLHRLFGSTNGCIMVTNAEVDELYQAVITNAKIEIRP
;
A
#
# COMPACT_ATOMS: atom_id res chain seq x y z
N MET A 1 25.37 34.63 16.96
CA MET A 1 23.95 34.56 17.39
C MET A 1 22.95 34.77 16.23
N LYS A 2 23.07 35.77 15.35
CA LYS A 2 22.12 36.02 14.24
C LYS A 2 22.01 34.83 13.28
N PHE A 3 23.16 34.26 12.86
CA PHE A 3 23.23 33.11 11.94
C PHE A 3 22.48 31.87 12.48
N ALA A 4 22.69 31.49 13.74
CA ALA A 4 22.01 30.36 14.37
C ALA A 4 20.47 30.56 14.41
N ARG A 5 20.00 31.80 14.59
CA ARG A 5 18.58 32.14 14.57
C ARG A 5 17.97 31.97 13.18
N HIS A 6 18.69 32.33 12.09
CA HIS A 6 18.21 32.11 10.73
C HIS A 6 18.13 30.60 10.39
N ILE A 7 19.09 29.80 10.84
CA ILE A 7 19.03 28.32 10.67
C ILE A 7 17.82 27.78 11.40
N LEU A 8 17.57 28.20 12.65
CA LEU A 8 16.40 27.76 13.40
C LEU A 8 15.08 28.08 12.68
N TYR A 9 14.93 29.32 12.18
CA TYR A 9 13.73 29.71 11.43
C TYR A 9 13.54 28.88 10.15
N PHE A 10 14.63 28.63 9.42
CA PHE A 10 14.59 27.76 8.24
C PHE A 10 14.15 26.33 8.59
N MET A 11 14.68 25.75 9.67
CA MET A 11 14.31 24.43 10.13
C MET A 11 12.83 24.36 10.54
N LEU A 12 12.34 25.35 11.29
CA LEU A 12 10.93 25.43 11.68
C LEU A 12 10.01 25.57 10.46
N PHE A 13 10.40 26.39 9.48
CA PHE A 13 9.66 26.53 8.22
C PHE A 13 9.64 25.22 7.42
N ALA A 14 10.78 24.53 7.28
CA ALA A 14 10.85 23.24 6.62
C ALA A 14 9.98 22.17 7.34
N LEU A 15 10.03 22.16 8.67
CA LEU A 15 9.18 21.28 9.48
C LEU A 15 7.68 21.57 9.26
N SER A 16 7.29 22.85 9.19
CA SER A 16 5.87 23.21 8.95
C SER A 16 5.39 22.74 7.59
N ILE A 17 6.22 22.77 6.54
CA ILE A 17 5.89 22.22 5.23
C ILE A 17 5.67 20.69 5.29
N VAL A 18 6.57 19.98 5.98
CA VAL A 18 6.47 18.53 6.15
C VAL A 18 5.19 18.16 6.89
N LEU A 19 4.86 18.87 7.98
CA LEU A 19 3.63 18.64 8.73
C LEU A 19 2.40 18.96 7.89
N ALA A 20 2.40 20.07 7.15
CA ALA A 20 1.32 20.43 6.25
C ALA A 20 1.11 19.34 5.19
N TYR A 21 2.16 18.86 4.53
CA TYR A 21 2.06 17.75 3.57
C TYR A 21 1.49 16.49 4.23
N ASN A 22 1.97 16.13 5.42
CA ASN A 22 1.60 14.90 6.08
C ASN A 22 0.11 14.87 6.49
N PHE A 23 -0.42 15.99 6.95
CA PHE A 23 -1.79 16.08 7.50
C PHE A 23 -2.79 16.78 6.59
N TRP A 24 -2.37 17.28 5.41
CA TRP A 24 -3.32 17.85 4.44
C TRP A 24 -4.34 16.81 4.02
N PRO A 25 -5.64 17.11 4.07
CA PRO A 25 -6.67 16.14 3.70
C PRO A 25 -6.52 15.69 2.24
N GLU A 26 -6.73 14.41 1.99
CA GLU A 26 -6.85 13.86 0.64
C GLU A 26 -8.28 13.96 0.15
N LYS A 27 -8.45 14.00 -1.18
CA LYS A 27 -9.78 13.88 -1.77
C LYS A 27 -10.32 12.49 -1.46
N GLU A 28 -11.41 12.45 -0.72
CA GLU A 28 -12.10 11.20 -0.40
C GLU A 28 -12.78 10.61 -1.65
N LEU A 29 -12.91 9.28 -1.64
CA LEU A 29 -13.72 8.58 -2.63
C LEU A 29 -15.19 8.92 -2.38
N SER A 30 -15.91 9.36 -3.42
CA SER A 30 -17.35 9.60 -3.29
C SER A 30 -18.08 8.33 -2.87
N SER A 31 -19.06 8.47 -1.98
CA SER A 31 -19.86 7.34 -1.50
C SER A 31 -20.62 6.66 -2.66
N GLY A 32 -20.81 5.35 -2.55
CA GLY A 32 -21.61 4.56 -3.52
C GLY A 32 -20.80 3.83 -4.60
N PHE A 33 -19.53 4.17 -4.82
CA PHE A 33 -18.69 3.40 -5.75
C PHE A 33 -18.41 1.98 -5.22
N LYS A 34 -18.41 1.01 -6.15
CA LYS A 34 -17.99 -0.36 -5.91
C LYS A 34 -16.75 -0.64 -6.74
N ILE A 35 -15.61 -0.79 -6.06
CA ILE A 35 -14.33 -1.10 -6.72
C ILE A 35 -14.32 -2.59 -7.05
N ASP A 36 -14.31 -2.89 -8.35
CA ASP A 36 -14.27 -4.25 -8.91
C ASP A 36 -12.88 -4.62 -9.46
N TYR A 37 -12.03 -3.61 -9.70
CA TYR A 37 -10.69 -3.82 -10.20
C TYR A 37 -9.68 -2.83 -9.59
N LEU A 38 -8.53 -3.37 -9.20
CA LEU A 38 -7.36 -2.63 -8.72
C LEU A 38 -6.17 -2.90 -9.64
N LEU A 39 -5.46 -1.84 -10.05
CA LEU A 39 -4.21 -1.93 -10.81
C LEU A 39 -3.07 -1.30 -10.03
N VAL A 40 -2.10 -2.11 -9.61
CA VAL A 40 -0.88 -1.67 -8.95
C VAL A 40 0.25 -1.57 -9.96
N GLU A 41 0.86 -0.40 -10.10
CA GLU A 41 2.06 -0.14 -10.91
C GLU A 41 3.23 0.08 -9.95
N LYS A 42 4.07 -0.94 -9.77
CA LYS A 42 5.15 -0.95 -8.76
C LYS A 42 6.20 0.13 -9.01
N SER A 43 6.59 0.33 -10.28
CA SER A 43 7.57 1.35 -10.67
C SER A 43 7.11 2.78 -10.37
N LYS A 44 5.79 3.02 -10.41
CA LYS A 44 5.17 4.31 -10.11
C LYS A 44 4.76 4.45 -8.64
N LYS A 45 4.79 3.35 -7.88
CA LYS A 45 4.24 3.26 -6.53
C LYS A 45 2.79 3.77 -6.46
N THR A 46 1.96 3.35 -7.43
CA THR A 46 0.55 3.75 -7.51
C THR A 46 -0.36 2.53 -7.52
N MET A 47 -1.56 2.69 -6.98
CA MET A 47 -2.67 1.76 -7.11
C MET A 47 -3.90 2.51 -7.62
N LYS A 48 -4.37 2.11 -8.80
CA LYS A 48 -5.55 2.68 -9.44
C LYS A 48 -6.77 1.83 -9.13
N ALA A 49 -7.85 2.46 -8.71
CA ALA A 49 -9.13 1.82 -8.43
C ALA A 49 -10.14 2.12 -9.53
N TYR A 50 -10.80 1.06 -9.99
CA TYR A 50 -11.80 1.13 -11.04
C TYR A 50 -13.15 0.60 -10.56
N SER A 51 -14.20 1.19 -11.10
CA SER A 51 -15.59 0.76 -10.94
C SER A 51 -16.21 0.63 -12.33
N SER A 52 -16.63 -0.58 -12.71
CA SER A 52 -17.21 -0.88 -14.03
C SER A 52 -16.37 -0.33 -15.20
N GLY A 53 -15.05 -0.51 -15.12
CA GLY A 53 -14.10 -0.06 -16.14
C GLY A 53 -13.70 1.42 -16.07
N GLN A 54 -14.34 2.24 -15.25
CA GLN A 54 -14.00 3.65 -15.06
C GLN A 54 -12.98 3.81 -13.95
N LEU A 55 -11.90 4.56 -14.20
CA LEU A 55 -10.96 4.99 -13.17
C LEU A 55 -11.62 5.98 -12.22
N ILE A 56 -11.72 5.65 -10.95
CA ILE A 56 -12.38 6.47 -9.93
C ILE A 56 -11.40 7.14 -8.96
N LYS A 57 -10.26 6.49 -8.66
CA LYS A 57 -9.23 7.07 -7.79
C LYS A 57 -7.86 6.44 -8.04
N THR A 58 -6.81 7.20 -7.78
CA THR A 58 -5.42 6.72 -7.75
C THR A 58 -4.83 6.96 -6.36
N TYR A 59 -4.31 5.92 -5.76
CA TYR A 59 -3.64 5.93 -4.45
C TYR A 59 -2.13 5.88 -4.64
N GLN A 60 -1.39 6.63 -3.82
CA GLN A 60 0.06 6.50 -3.68
C GLN A 60 0.36 5.43 -2.64
N VAL A 61 1.17 4.44 -3.00
CA VAL A 61 1.39 3.27 -2.15
C VAL A 61 2.86 3.06 -1.80
N SER A 62 3.12 2.44 -0.66
CA SER A 62 4.41 1.80 -0.40
C SER A 62 4.30 0.31 -0.64
N ILE A 63 5.38 -0.28 -1.14
CA ILE A 63 5.47 -1.68 -1.55
C ILE A 63 6.66 -2.38 -0.89
N GLY A 64 6.91 -3.62 -1.25
CA GLY A 64 8.04 -4.40 -0.74
C GLY A 64 9.38 -3.68 -0.88
N LYS A 65 10.28 -3.86 0.10
CA LYS A 65 11.63 -3.25 0.16
C LYS A 65 12.47 -3.54 -1.08
N ASN A 66 12.26 -4.71 -1.70
CA ASN A 66 12.88 -5.11 -2.94
C ASN A 66 11.84 -5.01 -4.08
N PRO A 67 11.67 -3.82 -4.72
CA PRO A 67 10.53 -3.59 -5.60
C PRO A 67 10.65 -4.26 -6.98
N LYS A 68 11.86 -4.64 -7.39
CA LYS A 68 12.08 -5.15 -8.76
C LYS A 68 11.74 -6.63 -8.88
N GLY A 69 10.92 -6.95 -9.87
CA GLY A 69 10.56 -8.31 -10.25
C GLY A 69 9.52 -8.95 -9.33
N HIS A 70 9.02 -10.09 -9.77
CA HIS A 70 8.00 -10.87 -9.08
C HIS A 70 8.50 -11.46 -7.75
N LYS A 71 7.60 -11.61 -6.77
CA LYS A 71 7.84 -12.35 -5.53
C LYS A 71 7.96 -13.84 -5.82
N VAL A 72 9.04 -14.47 -5.33
CA VAL A 72 9.34 -15.88 -5.59
C VAL A 72 9.28 -16.72 -4.32
N PHE A 73 9.77 -16.19 -3.18
CA PHE A 73 9.82 -16.94 -1.93
C PHE A 73 9.60 -16.04 -0.71
N GLU A 74 9.29 -16.64 0.39
CA GLU A 74 9.13 -15.96 1.68
C GLU A 74 10.45 -15.31 2.10
N GLY A 75 10.40 -14.04 2.50
CA GLY A 75 11.58 -13.27 2.91
C GLY A 75 12.31 -12.54 1.77
N ASP A 76 11.90 -12.67 0.50
CA ASP A 76 12.50 -11.92 -0.61
C ASP A 76 12.14 -10.42 -0.62
N ASN A 77 11.24 -10.01 0.25
CA ASN A 77 10.75 -8.63 0.42
C ASN A 77 10.15 -8.01 -0.85
N LYS A 78 9.66 -8.82 -1.77
CA LYS A 78 9.03 -8.37 -3.01
C LYS A 78 7.52 -8.38 -2.89
N THR A 79 6.88 -7.42 -3.55
CA THR A 79 5.45 -7.47 -3.86
C THR A 79 5.25 -8.34 -5.10
N PRO A 80 4.34 -9.32 -5.09
CA PRO A 80 4.11 -10.20 -6.23
C PRO A 80 3.66 -9.41 -7.47
N GLU A 81 3.94 -9.92 -8.64
CA GLU A 81 3.43 -9.45 -9.93
C GLU A 81 2.47 -10.49 -10.50
N GLY A 82 1.43 -10.05 -11.19
CA GLY A 82 0.42 -10.94 -11.76
C GLY A 82 -1.01 -10.54 -11.41
N ILE A 83 -1.93 -11.46 -11.63
CA ILE A 83 -3.35 -11.29 -11.38
C ILE A 83 -3.75 -12.11 -10.16
N TYR A 84 -4.38 -11.43 -9.21
CA TYR A 84 -4.88 -11.99 -7.97
C TYR A 84 -6.30 -11.45 -7.68
N PHE A 85 -6.86 -11.83 -6.55
CA PHE A 85 -8.18 -11.41 -6.10
C PHE A 85 -8.15 -10.98 -4.64
N ILE A 86 -9.05 -10.10 -4.25
CA ILE A 86 -9.25 -9.72 -2.85
C ILE A 86 -10.09 -10.82 -2.18
N ASN A 87 -9.47 -11.59 -1.31
CA ASN A 87 -10.04 -12.82 -0.74
C ASN A 87 -10.30 -12.77 0.77
N ASP A 88 -9.81 -11.75 1.46
CA ASP A 88 -9.95 -11.62 2.91
C ASP A 88 -10.11 -10.16 3.35
N ARG A 89 -10.69 -9.95 4.53
CA ARG A 89 -10.91 -8.65 5.16
C ARG A 89 -10.75 -8.75 6.66
N ASN A 90 -9.84 -7.96 7.22
CA ASN A 90 -9.66 -7.88 8.65
C ASN A 90 -9.82 -6.43 9.15
N PRO A 91 -10.90 -6.13 9.91
CA PRO A 91 -11.11 -4.81 10.50
C PRO A 91 -10.26 -4.57 11.76
N LYS A 92 -9.65 -5.62 12.34
CA LYS A 92 -8.86 -5.57 13.57
C LYS A 92 -7.40 -5.96 13.31
N SER A 93 -6.80 -5.35 12.29
CA SER A 93 -5.41 -5.58 11.92
C SER A 93 -4.47 -4.82 12.85
N GLY A 94 -3.24 -5.33 13.05
CA GLY A 94 -2.13 -4.58 13.65
C GLY A 94 -1.70 -3.36 12.82
N TYR A 95 -2.24 -3.24 11.59
CA TYR A 95 -2.03 -2.15 10.64
C TYR A 95 -3.35 -1.48 10.27
N HIS A 96 -4.12 -1.08 11.27
CA HIS A 96 -5.44 -0.47 11.18
C HIS A 96 -6.48 -1.45 10.59
N LYS A 97 -6.62 -1.53 9.28
CA LYS A 97 -7.45 -2.51 8.54
C LYS A 97 -6.64 -3.13 7.41
N ASN A 98 -7.09 -4.27 6.90
CA ASN A 98 -6.50 -4.83 5.69
C ASN A 98 -7.50 -5.56 4.79
N LEU A 99 -7.08 -5.70 3.53
CA LEU A 99 -7.67 -6.53 2.50
C LEU A 99 -6.62 -7.56 2.07
N GLY A 100 -6.96 -8.85 2.13
CA GLY A 100 -6.09 -9.94 1.71
C GLY A 100 -6.02 -10.05 0.18
N VAL A 101 -4.83 -10.36 -0.33
CA VAL A 101 -4.56 -10.67 -1.74
C VAL A 101 -4.33 -12.16 -1.87
N SER A 102 -4.93 -12.82 -2.85
CA SER A 102 -4.92 -14.29 -3.04
C SER A 102 -3.56 -14.86 -3.49
N TYR A 103 -2.46 -14.20 -3.15
CA TYR A 103 -1.11 -14.73 -3.28
C TYR A 103 -0.83 -15.72 -2.13
N PRO A 104 -0.13 -16.85 -2.36
CA PRO A 104 0.36 -17.36 -3.64
C PRO A 104 -0.70 -18.17 -4.39
N ASN A 105 -0.72 -18.06 -5.72
CA ASN A 105 -1.45 -18.97 -6.59
C ASN A 105 -0.64 -20.27 -6.83
N GLU A 106 -1.17 -21.21 -7.61
CA GLU A 106 -0.51 -22.50 -7.85
C GLU A 106 0.83 -22.35 -8.60
N THR A 107 0.94 -21.39 -9.51
CA THR A 107 2.19 -21.09 -10.23
C THR A 107 3.26 -20.56 -9.28
N ASP A 108 2.87 -19.66 -8.37
CA ASP A 108 3.76 -19.09 -7.36
C ASP A 108 4.33 -20.20 -6.44
N LYS A 109 3.44 -21.10 -5.96
CA LYS A 109 3.81 -22.25 -5.12
C LYS A 109 4.76 -23.19 -5.85
N ALA A 110 4.45 -23.52 -7.12
CA ALA A 110 5.28 -24.40 -7.93
C ALA A 110 6.66 -23.77 -8.18
N THR A 111 6.74 -22.47 -8.43
CA THR A 111 8.00 -21.75 -8.64
C THR A 111 8.87 -21.76 -7.37
N ALA A 112 8.30 -21.47 -6.22
CA ALA A 112 9.03 -21.53 -4.94
C ALA A 112 9.52 -22.95 -4.63
N LYS A 113 8.68 -23.95 -4.87
CA LYS A 113 9.03 -25.37 -4.64
C LYS A 113 10.24 -25.83 -5.49
N LYS A 114 10.35 -25.36 -6.75
CA LYS A 114 11.48 -25.69 -7.63
C LYS A 114 12.85 -25.25 -7.05
N ILE A 115 12.87 -24.23 -6.21
CA ILE A 115 14.08 -23.74 -5.54
C ILE A 115 14.17 -24.18 -4.07
N GLY A 116 13.32 -25.12 -3.65
CA GLY A 116 13.33 -25.66 -2.29
C GLY A 116 12.87 -24.67 -1.21
N LYS A 117 12.05 -23.67 -1.56
CA LYS A 117 11.56 -22.64 -0.63
C LYS A 117 10.05 -22.59 -0.53
N SER A 118 9.53 -21.98 0.56
CA SER A 118 8.13 -21.59 0.68
C SER A 118 7.88 -20.33 -0.15
N ALA A 119 6.76 -20.28 -0.87
CA ALA A 119 6.29 -19.03 -1.50
C ALA A 119 5.96 -17.96 -0.45
N GLY A 120 5.68 -18.38 0.78
CA GLY A 120 5.09 -17.55 1.80
C GLY A 120 3.62 -17.26 1.50
N GLY A 121 3.14 -16.11 1.92
CA GLY A 121 1.76 -15.68 1.76
C GLY A 121 1.54 -14.35 2.44
N ASP A 122 0.30 -14.14 2.88
CA ASP A 122 -0.10 -12.99 3.73
C ASP A 122 0.17 -11.63 3.09
N ILE A 123 0.07 -11.56 1.75
CA ILE A 123 0.13 -10.28 1.01
C ILE A 123 -1.19 -9.55 1.20
N LYS A 124 -1.10 -8.29 1.61
CA LYS A 124 -2.28 -7.48 1.97
C LYS A 124 -2.16 -6.05 1.45
N ILE A 125 -3.30 -5.42 1.22
CA ILE A 125 -3.42 -3.97 1.20
C ILE A 125 -3.79 -3.56 2.63
N HIS A 126 -3.00 -2.71 3.27
CA HIS A 126 -3.19 -2.36 4.68
C HIS A 126 -2.85 -0.90 4.97
N GLY A 127 -3.35 -0.40 6.09
CA GLY A 127 -3.00 0.91 6.63
C GLY A 127 -1.63 0.94 7.30
N LEU A 128 -1.43 1.94 8.13
CA LEU A 128 -0.20 2.14 8.90
C LEU A 128 -0.21 1.28 10.17
N PRO A 129 0.96 0.97 10.74
CA PRO A 129 1.04 0.31 12.03
C PRO A 129 0.25 1.08 13.11
N ASN A 130 -0.43 0.34 14.00
CA ASN A 130 -1.18 0.95 15.09
C ASN A 130 -0.27 1.72 16.05
N GLY A 131 -0.85 2.63 16.83
CA GLY A 131 -0.13 3.46 17.79
C GLY A 131 0.57 4.67 17.14
N ILE A 132 1.68 5.10 17.72
CA ILE A 132 2.39 6.32 17.29
C ILE A 132 2.88 6.29 15.85
N PHE A 133 3.16 5.10 15.30
CA PHE A 133 3.58 4.94 13.91
C PHE A 133 2.47 5.27 12.91
N GLY A 134 1.20 5.26 13.32
CA GLY A 134 0.08 5.76 12.51
C GLY A 134 0.17 7.25 12.18
N LEU A 135 0.91 8.03 12.97
CA LEU A 135 1.14 9.47 12.71
C LEU A 135 2.06 9.75 11.53
N ILE A 136 2.80 8.73 11.04
CA ILE A 136 3.63 8.86 9.83
C ILE A 136 2.75 9.26 8.64
N ASN A 137 1.50 8.79 8.59
CA ASN A 137 0.50 9.11 7.57
C ASN A 137 1.13 9.13 6.16
N LYS A 138 1.07 10.24 5.41
CA LYS A 138 1.59 10.34 4.04
C LYS A 138 3.11 10.21 3.93
N LEU A 139 3.85 10.43 4.99
CA LEU A 139 5.31 10.27 4.97
C LEU A 139 5.75 8.84 4.64
N HIS A 140 4.88 7.84 4.85
CA HIS A 140 5.17 6.47 4.40
C HIS A 140 5.47 6.40 2.88
N ARG A 141 4.90 7.30 2.07
CA ARG A 141 5.10 7.34 0.62
C ARG A 141 6.55 7.69 0.23
N LEU A 142 7.25 8.41 1.10
CA LEU A 142 8.64 8.83 0.91
C LEU A 142 9.64 7.81 1.45
N PHE A 143 9.39 7.28 2.63
CA PHE A 143 10.34 6.45 3.38
C PHE A 143 9.84 5.05 3.69
N GLY A 144 8.52 4.81 3.54
CA GLY A 144 7.90 3.55 3.89
C GLY A 144 8.23 2.43 2.90
N SER A 145 8.36 1.23 3.46
CA SER A 145 8.45 0.00 2.69
C SER A 145 7.90 -1.16 3.52
N THR A 146 7.52 -2.24 2.85
CA THR A 146 6.94 -3.45 3.47
C THR A 146 7.81 -4.67 3.19
N ASN A 147 7.41 -5.81 3.70
CA ASN A 147 8.02 -7.10 3.35
C ASN A 147 7.33 -7.79 2.14
N GLY A 148 6.49 -7.02 1.40
CA GLY A 148 5.77 -7.49 0.21
C GLY A 148 4.33 -7.00 0.10
N CYS A 149 3.74 -6.52 1.19
CA CYS A 149 2.41 -5.93 1.21
C CYS A 149 2.34 -4.58 0.47
N ILE A 150 1.14 -4.08 0.28
CA ILE A 150 0.82 -2.77 -0.30
C ILE A 150 0.29 -1.90 0.83
N MET A 151 1.02 -0.85 1.20
CA MET A 151 0.65 0.04 2.30
C MET A 151 0.10 1.36 1.77
N VAL A 152 -0.99 1.80 2.36
CA VAL A 152 -1.67 3.09 2.12
C VAL A 152 -1.85 3.82 3.45
N THR A 153 -2.40 5.02 3.46
CA THR A 153 -2.78 5.70 4.70
C THR A 153 -3.98 5.02 5.38
N ASN A 154 -4.22 5.30 6.66
CA ASN A 154 -5.37 4.75 7.37
C ASN A 154 -6.70 5.19 6.75
N ALA A 155 -6.83 6.45 6.34
CA ALA A 155 -8.03 6.95 5.66
C ALA A 155 -8.26 6.23 4.32
N GLU A 156 -7.19 6.01 3.54
CA GLU A 156 -7.29 5.31 2.25
C GLU A 156 -7.66 3.84 2.41
N VAL A 157 -7.12 3.13 3.42
CA VAL A 157 -7.56 1.74 3.64
C VAL A 157 -8.99 1.67 4.16
N ASP A 158 -9.49 2.67 4.88
CA ASP A 158 -10.89 2.76 5.28
C ASP A 158 -11.83 2.87 4.06
N GLU A 159 -11.48 3.73 3.09
CA GLU A 159 -12.21 3.84 1.82
C GLU A 159 -12.19 2.51 1.04
N LEU A 160 -11.02 1.93 0.87
CA LEU A 160 -10.85 0.66 0.15
C LEU A 160 -11.63 -0.47 0.83
N TYR A 161 -11.60 -0.51 2.16
CA TYR A 161 -12.30 -1.51 2.94
C TYR A 161 -13.82 -1.46 2.75
N GLN A 162 -14.38 -0.27 2.55
CA GLN A 162 -15.80 -0.07 2.29
C GLN A 162 -16.19 -0.30 0.82
N ALA A 163 -15.35 0.18 -0.10
CA ALA A 163 -15.68 0.26 -1.52
C ALA A 163 -15.29 -0.99 -2.34
N VAL A 164 -14.20 -1.66 -2.01
CA VAL A 164 -13.74 -2.86 -2.76
C VAL A 164 -14.71 -4.00 -2.55
N ILE A 165 -15.19 -4.64 -3.63
CA ILE A 165 -16.09 -5.80 -3.53
C ILE A 165 -15.30 -7.08 -3.21
N THR A 166 -15.97 -8.10 -2.69
CA THR A 166 -15.39 -9.44 -2.51
C THR A 166 -15.01 -10.01 -3.86
N ASN A 167 -13.84 -10.66 -3.95
CA ASN A 167 -13.27 -11.17 -5.20
C ASN A 167 -12.99 -10.10 -6.26
N ALA A 168 -12.89 -8.82 -5.88
CA ALA A 168 -12.37 -7.80 -6.79
C ALA A 168 -11.03 -8.24 -7.36
N LYS A 169 -10.85 -8.08 -8.68
CA LYS A 169 -9.57 -8.38 -9.34
C LYS A 169 -8.51 -7.37 -8.91
N ILE A 170 -7.32 -7.85 -8.61
CA ILE A 170 -6.13 -7.02 -8.41
C ILE A 170 -5.04 -7.48 -9.37
N GLU A 171 -4.57 -6.57 -10.20
CA GLU A 171 -3.45 -6.79 -11.10
C GLU A 171 -2.25 -5.97 -10.63
N ILE A 172 -1.09 -6.63 -10.49
CA ILE A 172 0.14 -6.01 -9.99
C ILE A 172 1.18 -6.11 -11.11
N ARG A 173 1.62 -4.96 -11.60
CA ARG A 173 2.58 -4.81 -12.70
C ARG A 173 3.91 -4.22 -12.21
N PRO A 174 5.00 -4.43 -12.93
CA PRO A 174 6.30 -3.77 -12.70
C PRO A 174 6.27 -2.26 -12.55
#